data_0c8f146807cc181c03a918ddf12a60e6
#
_entry.id   0c8f146807cc181c03a918ddf12a60e6
#
_cell.length_a   1.000
_cell.length_b   1.000
_cell.length_c   1.000
_cell.angle_alpha   90.00
_cell.angle_beta   90.00
_cell.angle_gamma   90.00
#
_symmetry.space_group_name_H-M   'P 1'
#
loop_
_entity.id
_entity.type
_entity.pdbx_description
1 polymer ?
#
loop_
_entity_poly.entity_id
_entity_poly.type
_entity_poly.pdbx_seq_one_letter_code
_entity_poly.pdbx_strand_id
1 'polypeptide(L)'
;KIMGVGGGLEVMISADVPPGCGTGSSAAISVALINALGIASGEFLSAHEIARLAHRIETDELGCECGIQDQYAAAYGGVNFIDMPAYPMVHVSPVPLSGAMLAGLETQILLVYEGKGHLSSDVHRKVIESVKDPDSPAAAALEKLKTTALAARRALLSGDHDLLAATMEHKNALQKSLHPGIT
;
A
#
# COMPACT_ATOMS: atom_id res chain seq x y z
N LYS A 1 -7.13 -8.29 -22.39
CA LYS A 1 -8.28 -7.65 -23.10
C LYS A 1 -8.54 -6.22 -22.59
N ILE A 2 -8.19 -5.89 -21.36
CA ILE A 2 -8.47 -4.58 -20.75
C ILE A 2 -7.70 -3.43 -21.45
N MET A 3 -6.48 -3.72 -21.93
CA MET A 3 -5.60 -2.72 -22.56
C MET A 3 -5.56 -2.81 -24.09
N GLY A 4 -6.37 -3.62 -24.72
CA GLY A 4 -6.45 -3.72 -26.20
C GLY A 4 -5.15 -4.11 -26.90
N VAL A 5 -4.13 -4.54 -26.16
CA VAL A 5 -2.83 -4.90 -26.72
C VAL A 5 -2.95 -6.13 -27.60
N GLY A 6 -2.63 -5.98 -28.88
CA GLY A 6 -2.53 -7.07 -29.84
C GLY A 6 -1.35 -8.02 -29.49
N GLY A 7 -1.27 -9.16 -30.15
CA GLY A 7 -0.16 -10.11 -29.93
C GLY A 7 1.22 -9.55 -30.32
N GLY A 8 2.28 -10.30 -30.04
CA GLY A 8 3.65 -9.98 -30.46
C GLY A 8 4.48 -9.22 -29.44
N LEU A 9 4.05 -9.20 -28.16
CA LEU A 9 4.83 -8.65 -27.05
C LEU A 9 5.49 -9.77 -26.25
N GLU A 10 6.74 -9.55 -25.89
CA GLU A 10 7.45 -10.32 -24.88
C GLU A 10 7.59 -9.42 -23.64
N VAL A 11 7.23 -9.96 -22.47
CA VAL A 11 7.29 -9.22 -21.21
C VAL A 11 8.26 -9.94 -20.28
N MET A 12 9.30 -9.25 -19.85
CA MET A 12 10.23 -9.72 -18.84
C MET A 12 10.02 -8.94 -17.54
N ILE A 13 9.84 -9.64 -16.44
CA ILE A 13 9.67 -9.05 -15.10
C ILE A 13 10.91 -9.37 -14.27
N SER A 14 11.51 -8.35 -13.68
CA SER A 14 12.62 -8.48 -12.73
C SER A 14 12.31 -7.64 -11.49
N ALA A 15 12.63 -8.15 -10.31
CA ALA A 15 12.47 -7.46 -9.04
C ALA A 15 13.69 -7.74 -8.14
N ASP A 16 14.16 -6.70 -7.46
CA ASP A 16 15.29 -6.78 -6.52
C ASP A 16 14.87 -7.30 -5.14
N VAL A 17 13.57 -7.51 -4.93
CA VAL A 17 13.01 -7.98 -3.67
C VAL A 17 12.37 -9.36 -3.84
N PRO A 18 12.46 -10.24 -2.82
CA PRO A 18 11.81 -11.55 -2.86
C PRO A 18 10.29 -11.43 -2.95
N PRO A 19 9.59 -12.34 -3.64
CA PRO A 19 8.14 -12.37 -3.65
C PRO A 19 7.59 -12.65 -2.24
N GLY A 20 6.49 -12.00 -1.88
CA GLY A 20 5.84 -12.18 -0.58
C GLY A 20 6.58 -11.56 0.61
N CYS A 21 7.51 -10.63 0.38
CA CYS A 21 8.25 -9.96 1.46
C CYS A 21 7.47 -8.83 2.17
N GLY A 22 6.21 -8.61 1.82
CA GLY A 22 5.36 -7.61 2.48
C GLY A 22 5.63 -6.16 2.09
N THR A 23 6.40 -5.92 1.02
CA THR A 23 6.74 -4.58 0.53
C THR A 23 5.87 -4.10 -0.63
N GLY A 24 4.69 -4.69 -0.84
CA GLY A 24 3.78 -4.30 -1.93
C GLY A 24 4.30 -4.70 -3.33
N SER A 25 5.17 -5.72 -3.45
CA SER A 25 5.76 -6.12 -4.73
C SER A 25 4.73 -6.54 -5.77
N SER A 26 3.62 -7.17 -5.37
CA SER A 26 2.50 -7.51 -6.27
C SER A 26 1.92 -6.27 -6.93
N ALA A 27 1.57 -5.28 -6.11
CA ALA A 27 1.03 -4.01 -6.57
C ALA A 27 2.03 -3.25 -7.47
N ALA A 28 3.31 -3.24 -7.11
CA ALA A 28 4.36 -2.58 -7.90
C ALA A 28 4.50 -3.22 -9.29
N ILE A 29 4.48 -4.56 -9.38
CA ILE A 29 4.51 -5.29 -10.65
C ILE A 29 3.27 -4.97 -11.49
N SER A 30 2.08 -5.02 -10.88
CA SER A 30 0.82 -4.72 -11.57
C SER A 30 0.82 -3.30 -12.13
N VAL A 31 1.23 -2.32 -11.33
CA VAL A 31 1.35 -0.90 -11.73
C VAL A 31 2.35 -0.73 -12.89
N ALA A 32 3.54 -1.35 -12.78
CA ALA A 32 4.55 -1.26 -13.82
C ALA A 32 4.08 -1.89 -15.15
N LEU A 33 3.43 -3.05 -15.09
CA LEU A 33 2.88 -3.73 -16.26
C LEU A 33 1.77 -2.90 -16.94
N ILE A 34 0.83 -2.37 -16.17
CA ILE A 34 -0.26 -1.55 -16.69
C ILE A 34 0.30 -0.31 -17.38
N ASN A 35 1.26 0.37 -16.75
CA ASN A 35 1.87 1.54 -17.36
C ASN A 35 2.62 1.19 -18.64
N ALA A 36 3.44 0.15 -18.64
CA ALA A 36 4.19 -0.29 -19.81
C ALA A 36 3.27 -0.71 -20.97
N LEU A 37 2.21 -1.46 -20.68
CA LEU A 37 1.23 -1.88 -21.67
C LEU A 37 0.40 -0.70 -22.20
N GLY A 38 0.06 0.28 -21.34
CA GLY A 38 -0.59 1.51 -21.76
C GLY A 38 0.26 2.28 -22.77
N ILE A 39 1.53 2.49 -22.46
CA ILE A 39 2.47 3.13 -23.38
C ILE A 39 2.58 2.35 -24.71
N ALA A 40 2.70 1.03 -24.64
CA ALA A 40 2.81 0.18 -25.82
C ALA A 40 1.54 0.19 -26.69
N SER A 41 0.37 0.41 -26.11
CA SER A 41 -0.92 0.55 -26.83
C SER A 41 -1.23 1.98 -27.26
N GLY A 42 -0.39 2.95 -26.88
CA GLY A 42 -0.64 4.38 -27.13
C GLY A 42 -1.64 5.02 -26.17
N GLU A 43 -1.97 4.35 -25.08
CA GLU A 43 -2.84 4.87 -24.02
C GLU A 43 -2.02 5.47 -22.88
N PHE A 44 -2.28 6.75 -22.56
CA PHE A 44 -1.62 7.44 -21.46
C PHE A 44 -2.55 7.52 -20.27
N LEU A 45 -2.33 6.65 -19.31
CA LEU A 45 -3.09 6.60 -18.07
C LEU A 45 -2.44 7.47 -17.00
N SER A 46 -3.25 8.17 -16.23
CA SER A 46 -2.79 8.86 -15.02
C SER A 46 -2.41 7.87 -13.92
N ALA A 47 -1.59 8.31 -12.95
CA ALA A 47 -1.24 7.49 -11.79
C ALA A 47 -2.48 6.94 -11.06
N HIS A 48 -3.54 7.75 -10.97
CA HIS A 48 -4.80 7.34 -10.35
C HIS A 48 -5.49 6.21 -11.12
N GLU A 49 -5.55 6.32 -12.46
CA GLU A 49 -6.15 5.30 -13.32
C GLU A 49 -5.36 4.00 -13.28
N ILE A 50 -4.02 4.07 -13.30
CA ILE A 50 -3.14 2.90 -13.18
C ILE A 50 -3.37 2.20 -11.84
N ALA A 51 -3.35 2.95 -10.72
CA ALA A 51 -3.58 2.38 -9.40
C ALA A 51 -4.94 1.71 -9.27
N ARG A 52 -6.00 2.39 -9.74
CA ARG A 52 -7.36 1.85 -9.74
C ARG A 52 -7.47 0.59 -10.58
N LEU A 53 -6.84 0.57 -11.75
CA LEU A 53 -6.87 -0.59 -12.64
C LEU A 53 -6.08 -1.77 -12.03
N ALA A 54 -4.92 -1.49 -11.42
CA ALA A 54 -4.13 -2.51 -10.72
C ALA A 54 -4.93 -3.16 -9.58
N HIS A 55 -5.60 -2.35 -8.76
CA HIS A 55 -6.46 -2.85 -7.69
C HIS A 55 -7.61 -3.71 -8.21
N ARG A 56 -8.30 -3.26 -9.26
CA ARG A 56 -9.39 -4.03 -9.89
C ARG A 56 -8.92 -5.37 -10.43
N ILE A 57 -7.73 -5.43 -11.03
CA ILE A 57 -7.18 -6.70 -11.51
C ILE A 57 -6.95 -7.66 -10.35
N GLU A 58 -6.39 -7.19 -9.24
CA GLU A 58 -6.17 -8.03 -8.06
C GLU A 58 -7.49 -8.50 -7.42
N THR A 59 -8.49 -7.63 -7.31
CA THR A 59 -9.77 -7.98 -6.66
C THR A 59 -10.72 -8.72 -7.57
N ASP A 60 -10.97 -8.21 -8.78
CA ASP A 60 -12.05 -8.69 -9.63
C ASP A 60 -11.61 -9.86 -10.53
N GLU A 61 -10.33 -9.84 -11.00
CA GLU A 61 -9.84 -10.86 -11.94
C GLU A 61 -9.09 -11.99 -11.22
N LEU A 62 -8.31 -11.67 -10.18
CA LEU A 62 -7.54 -12.64 -9.40
C LEU A 62 -8.25 -13.10 -8.13
N GLY A 63 -9.34 -12.44 -7.74
CA GLY A 63 -10.12 -12.77 -6.55
C GLY A 63 -9.34 -12.59 -5.23
N CYS A 64 -8.34 -11.71 -5.21
CA CYS A 64 -7.55 -11.45 -4.03
C CYS A 64 -8.21 -10.39 -3.15
N GLU A 65 -8.41 -10.71 -1.87
CA GLU A 65 -8.77 -9.69 -0.88
C GLU A 65 -7.52 -8.92 -0.46
N CYS A 66 -7.38 -7.68 -0.92
CA CYS A 66 -6.23 -6.83 -0.65
C CYS A 66 -6.63 -5.40 -0.28
N GLY A 67 -5.74 -4.71 0.42
CA GLY A 67 -5.85 -3.26 0.62
C GLY A 67 -5.59 -2.52 -0.70
N ILE A 68 -6.01 -1.25 -0.75
CA ILE A 68 -5.89 -0.42 -1.95
C ILE A 68 -4.62 0.47 -1.93
N GLN A 69 -3.95 0.60 -0.77
CA GLN A 69 -2.89 1.57 -0.56
C GLN A 69 -1.63 1.27 -1.39
N ASP A 70 -1.28 0.00 -1.59
CA ASP A 70 -0.03 -0.41 -2.22
C ASP A 70 0.00 -0.02 -3.70
N GLN A 71 -1.12 -0.18 -4.41
CA GLN A 71 -1.25 0.20 -5.81
C GLN A 71 -1.14 1.71 -5.99
N TYR A 72 -1.74 2.49 -5.08
CA TYR A 72 -1.63 3.95 -5.12
C TYR A 72 -0.24 4.43 -4.74
N ALA A 73 0.39 3.84 -3.72
CA ALA A 73 1.77 4.16 -3.36
C ALA A 73 2.74 3.87 -4.50
N ALA A 74 2.59 2.73 -5.18
CA ALA A 74 3.43 2.35 -6.32
C ALA A 74 3.22 3.26 -7.54
N ALA A 75 1.97 3.65 -7.83
CA ALA A 75 1.67 4.49 -9.01
C ALA A 75 2.08 5.95 -8.84
N TYR A 76 1.97 6.49 -7.63
CA TYR A 76 2.30 7.90 -7.36
C TYR A 76 3.77 8.10 -7.03
N GLY A 77 4.43 7.11 -6.44
CA GLY A 77 5.80 7.23 -5.94
C GLY A 77 5.95 8.26 -4.80
N GLY A 78 7.13 8.34 -4.22
CA GLY A 78 7.41 9.26 -3.11
C GLY A 78 6.62 8.95 -1.84
N VAL A 79 6.36 9.96 -1.03
CA VAL A 79 5.60 9.84 0.22
C VAL A 79 4.23 10.47 0.06
N ASN A 80 3.18 9.69 0.32
CA ASN A 80 1.80 10.12 0.09
C ASN A 80 0.94 9.91 1.32
N PHE A 81 0.01 10.81 1.54
CA PHE A 81 -1.13 10.61 2.41
C PHE A 81 -2.31 10.13 1.57
N ILE A 82 -2.73 8.89 1.82
CA ILE A 82 -3.81 8.24 1.09
C ILE A 82 -5.04 8.21 2.00
N ASP A 83 -6.09 8.88 1.59
CA ASP A 83 -7.36 8.96 2.28
C ASP A 83 -8.44 8.23 1.48
N MET A 84 -9.19 7.37 2.17
CA MET A 84 -10.27 6.59 1.58
C MET A 84 -11.56 6.83 2.38
N PRO A 85 -12.30 7.90 2.06
CA PRO A 85 -13.52 8.24 2.79
C PRO A 85 -14.62 7.18 2.62
N ALA A 86 -14.68 6.55 1.47
CA ALA A 86 -15.58 5.43 1.19
C ALA A 86 -15.00 4.57 0.06
N TYR A 87 -14.92 3.27 0.25
CA TYR A 87 -14.44 2.35 -0.80
C TYR A 87 -15.36 2.39 -2.04
N PRO A 88 -14.83 2.44 -3.27
CA PRO A 88 -13.42 2.45 -3.66
C PRO A 88 -12.84 3.85 -3.93
N MET A 89 -13.40 4.91 -3.36
CA MET A 89 -12.97 6.29 -3.57
C MET A 89 -11.68 6.58 -2.80
N VAL A 90 -10.64 7.04 -3.50
CA VAL A 90 -9.33 7.32 -2.92
C VAL A 90 -8.87 8.72 -3.28
N HIS A 91 -8.40 9.45 -2.29
CA HIS A 91 -7.73 10.73 -2.45
C HIS A 91 -6.26 10.58 -2.06
N VAL A 92 -5.36 10.96 -2.95
CA VAL A 92 -3.92 10.92 -2.72
C VAL A 92 -3.39 12.34 -2.63
N SER A 93 -2.72 12.65 -1.54
CA SER A 93 -2.06 13.93 -1.31
C SER A 93 -0.57 13.70 -1.10
N PRO A 94 0.32 14.15 -2.00
CA PRO A 94 1.75 14.08 -1.76
C PRO A 94 2.14 14.80 -0.46
N VAL A 95 3.01 14.19 0.32
CA VAL A 95 3.58 14.81 1.53
C VAL A 95 4.93 15.43 1.14
N PRO A 96 5.01 16.77 1.04
CA PRO A 96 6.23 17.44 0.65
C PRO A 96 7.26 17.33 1.79
N LEU A 97 8.28 16.50 1.61
CA LEU A 97 9.37 16.35 2.56
C LEU A 97 10.50 17.31 2.22
N SER A 98 11.11 17.89 3.27
CA SER A 98 12.39 18.57 3.11
C SER A 98 13.49 17.57 2.73
N GLY A 99 14.54 18.04 2.04
CA GLY A 99 15.68 17.18 1.71
C GLY A 99 16.35 16.58 2.98
N ALA A 100 16.37 17.32 4.07
CA ALA A 100 16.87 16.83 5.35
C ALA A 100 16.02 15.71 5.94
N MET A 101 14.67 15.82 5.85
CA MET A 101 13.77 14.77 6.30
C MET A 101 13.91 13.51 5.46
N LEU A 102 13.98 13.66 4.13
CA LEU A 102 14.17 12.53 3.23
C LEU A 102 15.48 11.79 3.52
N ALA A 103 16.61 12.51 3.63
CA ALA A 103 17.91 11.95 3.97
C ALA A 103 17.90 11.27 5.37
N GLY A 104 17.16 11.85 6.33
CA GLY A 104 16.96 11.25 7.64
C GLY A 104 16.23 9.92 7.57
N LEU A 105 15.16 9.83 6.79
CA LEU A 105 14.42 8.58 6.59
C LEU A 105 15.30 7.51 5.94
N GLU A 106 16.06 7.85 4.90
CA GLU A 106 16.95 6.92 4.20
C GLU A 106 18.04 6.33 5.12
N THR A 107 18.49 7.08 6.11
CA THR A 107 19.56 6.64 7.03
C THR A 107 19.05 5.98 8.31
N GLN A 108 17.79 6.21 8.70
CA GLN A 108 17.23 5.74 9.97
C GLN A 108 16.24 4.58 9.80
N ILE A 109 15.73 4.36 8.59
CA ILE A 109 14.85 3.22 8.32
C ILE A 109 15.66 2.03 7.87
N LEU A 110 15.49 0.90 8.57
CA LEU A 110 16.07 -0.39 8.20
C LEU A 110 14.95 -1.36 7.85
N LEU A 111 15.04 -1.96 6.66
CA LEU A 111 14.16 -3.03 6.24
C LEU A 111 14.83 -4.38 6.53
N VAL A 112 14.16 -5.23 7.32
CA VAL A 112 14.64 -6.57 7.66
C VAL A 112 13.69 -7.61 7.08
N TYR A 113 14.20 -8.51 6.25
CA TYR A 113 13.44 -9.63 5.72
C TYR A 113 13.66 -10.89 6.54
N GLU A 114 12.59 -11.45 7.11
CA GLU A 114 12.63 -12.63 7.98
C GLU A 114 12.75 -13.98 7.22
N GLY A 115 12.85 -13.93 5.89
CA GLY A 115 12.98 -15.15 5.08
C GLY A 115 11.70 -15.96 4.90
N LYS A 116 10.55 -15.46 5.34
CA LYS A 116 9.25 -16.12 5.21
C LYS A 116 8.29 -15.22 4.43
N GLY A 117 7.87 -15.70 3.26
CA GLY A 117 6.73 -15.09 2.55
C GLY A 117 5.41 -15.60 3.14
N HIS A 118 4.40 -14.73 3.23
CA HIS A 118 3.04 -15.12 3.61
C HIS A 118 2.02 -14.51 2.64
N LEU A 119 0.91 -15.23 2.46
CA LEU A 119 -0.23 -14.72 1.72
C LEU A 119 -1.05 -13.83 2.66
N SER A 120 -1.00 -12.53 2.41
CA SER A 120 -1.73 -11.54 3.22
C SER A 120 -3.26 -11.64 3.08
N SER A 121 -3.77 -12.19 1.96
CA SER A 121 -5.21 -12.29 1.68
C SER A 121 -6.02 -13.04 2.75
N ASP A 122 -5.48 -14.11 3.35
CA ASP A 122 -6.20 -14.85 4.39
C ASP A 122 -6.33 -14.08 5.70
N VAL A 123 -5.29 -13.30 6.04
CA VAL A 123 -5.32 -12.43 7.22
C VAL A 123 -6.29 -11.27 6.98
N HIS A 124 -6.24 -10.66 5.78
CA HIS A 124 -7.16 -9.58 5.40
C HIS A 124 -8.63 -10.01 5.50
N ARG A 125 -8.98 -11.19 4.97
CA ARG A 125 -10.36 -11.71 5.06
C ARG A 125 -10.85 -11.80 6.50
N LYS A 126 -10.03 -12.35 7.39
CA LYS A 126 -10.36 -12.48 8.82
C LYS A 126 -10.50 -11.13 9.52
N VAL A 127 -9.65 -10.17 9.18
CA VAL A 127 -9.76 -8.80 9.70
C VAL A 127 -11.04 -8.15 9.19
N ILE A 128 -11.35 -8.25 7.89
CA ILE A 128 -12.58 -7.71 7.30
C ILE A 128 -13.82 -8.30 7.97
N GLU A 129 -13.83 -9.60 8.24
CA GLU A 129 -14.94 -10.23 8.95
C GLU A 129 -15.06 -9.73 10.39
N SER A 130 -13.95 -9.58 11.10
CA SER A 130 -13.97 -9.14 12.50
C SER A 130 -14.42 -7.68 12.68
N VAL A 131 -14.21 -6.81 11.69
CA VAL A 131 -14.63 -5.40 11.75
C VAL A 131 -16.08 -5.16 11.30
N LYS A 132 -16.78 -6.20 10.80
CA LYS A 132 -18.20 -6.09 10.46
C LYS A 132 -19.08 -5.83 11.69
N ASP A 133 -18.63 -6.27 12.86
CA ASP A 133 -19.24 -5.93 14.14
C ASP A 133 -18.66 -4.60 14.63
N PRO A 134 -19.46 -3.49 14.67
CA PRO A 134 -18.98 -2.18 15.10
C PRO A 134 -18.49 -2.14 16.55
N ASP A 135 -18.98 -3.05 17.39
CA ASP A 135 -18.62 -3.15 18.81
C ASP A 135 -17.40 -4.06 19.06
N SER A 136 -16.83 -4.64 18.01
CA SER A 136 -15.67 -5.51 18.12
C SER A 136 -14.41 -4.74 18.53
N PRO A 137 -13.48 -5.39 19.27
CA PRO A 137 -12.15 -4.81 19.54
C PRO A 137 -11.39 -4.45 18.27
N ALA A 138 -11.58 -5.20 17.18
CA ALA A 138 -10.96 -4.94 15.89
C ALA A 138 -11.49 -3.66 15.25
N ALA A 139 -12.80 -3.40 15.30
CA ALA A 139 -13.37 -2.15 14.82
C ALA A 139 -12.83 -0.93 15.61
N ALA A 140 -12.75 -1.04 16.94
CA ALA A 140 -12.16 -0.01 17.78
C ALA A 140 -10.66 0.23 17.49
N ALA A 141 -9.91 -0.83 17.19
CA ALA A 141 -8.50 -0.71 16.79
C ALA A 141 -8.36 -0.04 15.41
N LEU A 142 -9.24 -0.36 14.46
CA LEU A 142 -9.24 0.24 13.12
C LEU A 142 -9.49 1.76 13.19
N GLU A 143 -10.42 2.22 14.02
CA GLU A 143 -10.66 3.66 14.23
C GLU A 143 -9.43 4.38 14.81
N LYS A 144 -8.72 3.73 15.74
CA LYS A 144 -7.46 4.27 16.26
C LYS A 144 -6.36 4.30 15.21
N LEU A 145 -6.29 3.31 14.31
CA LEU A 145 -5.32 3.28 13.21
C LEU A 145 -5.48 4.48 12.27
N LYS A 146 -6.69 4.98 12.03
CA LYS A 146 -6.90 6.21 11.24
C LYS A 146 -6.18 7.40 11.85
N THR A 147 -6.18 7.53 13.17
CA THR A 147 -5.49 8.64 13.84
C THR A 147 -3.98 8.56 13.76
N THR A 148 -3.42 7.34 13.66
CA THR A 148 -1.96 7.17 13.50
C THR A 148 -1.46 7.68 12.15
N ALA A 149 -2.24 7.55 11.08
CA ALA A 149 -1.88 8.09 9.77
C ALA A 149 -1.77 9.63 9.79
N LEU A 150 -2.68 10.30 10.49
CA LEU A 150 -2.63 11.76 10.68
C LEU A 150 -1.42 12.19 11.52
N ALA A 151 -1.10 11.43 12.58
CA ALA A 151 0.08 11.68 13.42
C ALA A 151 1.38 11.49 12.63
N ALA A 152 1.48 10.42 11.83
CA ALA A 152 2.63 10.18 10.96
C ALA A 152 2.81 11.31 9.93
N ARG A 153 1.72 11.76 9.28
CA ARG A 153 1.77 12.90 8.37
C ARG A 153 2.29 14.17 9.05
N ARG A 154 1.84 14.45 10.28
CA ARG A 154 2.31 15.60 11.07
C ARG A 154 3.78 15.48 11.39
N ALA A 155 4.25 14.31 11.86
CA ALA A 155 5.64 14.05 12.16
C ALA A 155 6.54 14.28 10.93
N LEU A 156 6.14 13.76 9.78
CA LEU A 156 6.85 13.94 8.51
C LEU A 156 6.95 15.42 8.10
N LEU A 157 5.86 16.16 8.19
CA LEU A 157 5.83 17.59 7.81
C LEU A 157 6.61 18.46 8.78
N SER A 158 6.70 18.10 10.06
CA SER A 158 7.48 18.83 11.07
C SER A 158 8.95 18.41 11.16
N GLY A 159 9.35 17.32 10.47
CA GLY A 159 10.70 16.77 10.60
C GLY A 159 10.96 16.10 11.93
N ASP A 160 9.92 15.64 12.62
CA ASP A 160 10.02 15.02 13.94
C ASP A 160 10.14 13.50 13.82
N HIS A 161 11.37 13.01 13.80
CA HIS A 161 11.69 11.59 13.66
C HIS A 161 11.26 10.77 14.90
N ASP A 162 11.34 11.36 16.10
CA ASP A 162 10.96 10.67 17.34
C ASP A 162 9.43 10.45 17.37
N LEU A 163 8.66 11.47 16.99
CA LEU A 163 7.22 11.33 16.86
C LEU A 163 6.84 10.31 15.78
N LEU A 164 7.58 10.26 14.66
CA LEU A 164 7.35 9.27 13.62
C LEU A 164 7.58 7.85 14.15
N ALA A 165 8.71 7.61 14.84
CA ALA A 165 9.04 6.32 15.43
C ALA A 165 7.98 5.88 16.47
N ALA A 166 7.61 6.76 17.40
CA ALA A 166 6.55 6.48 18.37
C ALA A 166 5.20 6.17 17.70
N THR A 167 4.88 6.87 16.60
CA THR A 167 3.65 6.61 15.83
C THR A 167 3.71 5.24 15.14
N MET A 168 4.86 4.83 14.61
CA MET A 168 5.05 3.51 14.01
C MET A 168 4.90 2.39 15.04
N GLU A 169 5.47 2.54 16.24
CA GLU A 169 5.30 1.60 17.35
C GLU A 169 3.83 1.47 17.77
N HIS A 170 3.15 2.60 17.93
CA HIS A 170 1.73 2.60 18.28
C HIS A 170 0.87 1.95 17.20
N LYS A 171 1.13 2.26 15.93
CA LYS A 171 0.46 1.61 14.78
C LYS A 171 0.68 0.09 14.81
N ASN A 172 1.91 -0.37 15.06
CA ASN A 172 2.22 -1.80 15.13
C ASN A 172 1.44 -2.50 16.27
N ALA A 173 1.37 -1.89 17.45
CA ALA A 173 0.59 -2.43 18.57
C ALA A 173 -0.92 -2.54 18.22
N LEU A 174 -1.48 -1.54 17.55
CA LEU A 174 -2.87 -1.58 17.09
C LEU A 174 -3.10 -2.64 16.02
N GLN A 175 -2.18 -2.80 15.07
CA GLN A 175 -2.29 -3.84 14.03
C GLN A 175 -2.29 -5.25 14.64
N LYS A 176 -1.41 -5.51 15.61
CA LYS A 176 -1.39 -6.79 16.34
C LYS A 176 -2.69 -7.09 17.06
N SER A 177 -3.44 -6.08 17.48
CA SER A 177 -4.75 -6.26 18.11
C SER A 177 -5.89 -6.56 17.11
N LEU A 178 -5.67 -6.37 15.80
CA LEU A 178 -6.68 -6.71 14.79
C LEU A 178 -6.83 -8.22 14.59
N HIS A 179 -5.73 -8.95 14.62
CA HIS A 179 -5.75 -10.40 14.44
C HIS A 179 -4.47 -11.05 15.01
N PRO A 180 -4.56 -12.22 15.71
CA PRO A 180 -3.40 -12.91 16.26
C PRO A 180 -2.33 -13.34 15.25
N GLY A 181 -2.68 -13.45 13.98
CA GLY A 181 -1.75 -13.78 12.90
C GLY A 181 -0.94 -12.59 12.38
N ILE A 182 -1.13 -11.39 12.93
CA ILE A 182 -0.30 -10.22 12.64
C ILE A 182 0.80 -10.17 13.70
N THR A 183 2.03 -10.48 13.31
CA THR A 183 3.21 -10.55 14.18
C THR A 183 4.07 -9.30 14.13
#